data_339dee26e4d9f12002e438aab9091268
#
_entry.id   339dee26e4d9f12002e438aab9091268
#
_cell.length_a   1.000
_cell.length_b   1.000
_cell.length_c   1.000
_cell.angle_alpha   90.00
_cell.angle_beta   90.00
_cell.angle_gamma   90.00
#
_symmetry.space_group_name_H-M   'P 1'
#
loop_
_entity.id
_entity.type
_entity.pdbx_description
1 polymer ?
#
loop_
_entity_poly.entity_id
_entity_poly.type
_entity_poly.pdbx_seq_one_letter_code
_entity_poly.pdbx_strand_id
1 'polypeptide(L)'
;MARSKLLYVIGVVMLLLIGTSCSISYKFNGASIDYTRIKTVTIEDFPNQAPLVYPPLSQMFSERLRDQFRRNTRLEPVQTNGDLVLEGAIVGYELTPMAMQEDALSAMTRFTITVRVSYTNMVEEKKSFSGRTFTSSQEFDSNNLFSDIQEGLANELIDDLVKQIFNATVEDW
;
A
#
# COMPACT_ATOMS: atom_id res chain seq x y z
N MET A 1 62.31 -18.36 -27.08
CA MET A 1 62.21 -17.66 -25.76
C MET A 1 61.18 -16.52 -25.70
N ALA A 2 60.92 -15.73 -26.75
CA ALA A 2 59.92 -14.63 -26.67
C ALA A 2 58.46 -15.12 -26.62
N ARG A 3 58.08 -16.21 -27.33
CA ARG A 3 56.71 -16.75 -27.38
C ARG A 3 56.26 -17.33 -26.06
N SER A 4 57.14 -17.96 -25.30
CA SER A 4 56.78 -18.54 -23.98
C SER A 4 56.55 -17.45 -22.92
N LYS A 5 57.32 -16.36 -22.98
CA LYS A 5 57.11 -15.20 -22.09
C LYS A 5 55.78 -14.48 -22.39
N LEU A 6 55.38 -14.39 -23.67
CA LEU A 6 54.13 -13.78 -24.09
C LEU A 6 52.91 -14.60 -23.59
N LEU A 7 52.97 -15.93 -23.68
CA LEU A 7 51.91 -16.81 -23.15
C LEU A 7 51.77 -16.73 -21.62
N TYR A 8 52.91 -16.54 -20.92
CA TYR A 8 52.88 -16.36 -19.46
C TYR A 8 52.21 -15.04 -19.05
N VAL A 9 52.51 -13.95 -19.76
CA VAL A 9 51.92 -12.62 -19.52
C VAL A 9 50.41 -12.64 -19.80
N ILE A 10 49.97 -13.29 -20.90
CA ILE A 10 48.56 -13.43 -21.23
C ILE A 10 47.81 -14.25 -20.15
N GLY A 11 48.44 -15.34 -19.65
CA GLY A 11 47.86 -16.16 -18.58
C GLY A 11 47.67 -15.41 -17.25
N VAL A 12 48.68 -14.56 -16.89
CA VAL A 12 48.62 -13.74 -15.67
C VAL A 12 47.58 -12.63 -15.81
N VAL A 13 47.43 -11.99 -16.97
CA VAL A 13 46.40 -10.98 -17.23
C VAL A 13 45.01 -11.60 -17.19
N MET A 14 44.83 -12.81 -17.74
CA MET A 14 43.54 -13.51 -17.70
C MET A 14 43.17 -13.95 -16.27
N LEU A 15 44.16 -14.32 -15.45
CA LEU A 15 43.96 -14.67 -14.03
C LEU A 15 43.55 -13.47 -13.18
N LEU A 16 44.08 -12.26 -13.49
CA LEU A 16 43.77 -10.99 -12.82
C LEU A 16 42.36 -10.47 -13.17
N LEU A 17 41.80 -10.85 -14.34
CA LEU A 17 40.45 -10.45 -14.76
C LEU A 17 39.32 -11.27 -14.09
N ILE A 18 39.64 -12.42 -13.52
CA ILE A 18 38.65 -13.29 -12.84
C ILE A 18 38.36 -12.83 -11.40
N GLY A 19 39.22 -11.96 -10.83
CA GLY A 19 39.14 -11.54 -9.42
C GLY A 19 38.15 -10.41 -9.10
N THR A 20 37.52 -9.75 -10.08
CA THR A 20 36.58 -8.65 -9.82
C THR A 20 35.13 -9.03 -10.01
N SER A 21 34.70 -10.14 -9.42
CA SER A 21 33.30 -10.41 -9.21
C SER A 21 32.81 -9.52 -8.07
N CYS A 22 32.57 -8.24 -8.34
CA CYS A 22 31.79 -7.37 -7.47
C CYS A 22 30.38 -7.91 -7.42
N SER A 23 30.05 -8.63 -6.37
CA SER A 23 28.70 -8.94 -5.98
C SER A 23 28.01 -7.60 -5.65
N ILE A 24 27.31 -7.02 -6.62
CA ILE A 24 26.39 -5.91 -6.38
C ILE A 24 25.20 -6.52 -5.64
N SER A 25 25.25 -6.45 -4.31
CA SER A 25 24.11 -6.70 -3.48
C SER A 25 23.14 -5.54 -3.68
N TYR A 26 22.15 -5.71 -4.56
CA TYR A 26 20.97 -4.86 -4.58
C TYR A 26 20.22 -5.11 -3.27
N LYS A 27 20.48 -4.30 -2.25
CA LYS A 27 19.52 -4.10 -1.19
C LYS A 27 18.34 -3.37 -1.82
N PHE A 28 17.31 -4.10 -2.19
CA PHE A 28 15.97 -3.55 -2.32
C PHE A 28 15.62 -3.00 -0.93
N ASN A 29 15.81 -1.70 -0.74
CA ASN A 29 15.28 -0.98 0.42
C ASN A 29 13.77 -0.75 0.24
N GLY A 30 13.05 -1.76 -0.22
CA GLY A 30 11.61 -1.81 -0.18
C GLY A 30 11.20 -2.64 1.02
N ALA A 31 10.47 -2.05 1.92
CA ALA A 31 9.97 -2.54 3.19
C ALA A 31 10.96 -2.42 4.34
N SER A 32 10.89 -1.29 4.98
CA SER A 32 11.75 -0.90 6.07
C SER A 32 11.23 -1.34 7.44
N ILE A 33 10.53 -2.49 7.52
CA ILE A 33 10.21 -3.07 8.83
C ILE A 33 11.43 -3.85 9.32
N ASP A 34 11.97 -3.42 10.46
CA ASP A 34 12.96 -4.21 11.19
C ASP A 34 12.26 -5.38 11.93
N TYR A 35 12.11 -6.50 11.24
CA TYR A 35 11.49 -7.71 11.81
C TYR A 35 12.25 -8.32 12.99
N THR A 36 13.43 -7.82 13.34
CA THR A 36 14.13 -8.23 14.56
C THR A 36 13.51 -7.59 15.80
N ARG A 37 12.93 -6.40 15.65
CA ARG A 37 12.35 -5.58 16.71
C ARG A 37 10.83 -5.45 16.64
N ILE A 38 10.26 -5.43 15.43
CA ILE A 38 8.83 -5.27 15.16
C ILE A 38 8.27 -6.61 14.69
N LYS A 39 7.40 -7.22 15.48
CA LYS A 39 6.90 -8.58 15.25
C LYS A 39 5.39 -8.66 15.16
N THR A 40 4.69 -7.69 15.76
CA THR A 40 3.23 -7.74 15.90
C THR A 40 2.55 -6.51 15.32
N VAL A 41 1.31 -6.68 14.86
CA VAL A 41 0.47 -5.59 14.36
C VAL A 41 -0.95 -5.71 14.91
N THR A 42 -1.48 -4.59 15.40
CA THR A 42 -2.90 -4.42 15.75
C THR A 42 -3.55 -3.56 14.67
N ILE A 43 -4.61 -4.05 14.07
CA ILE A 43 -5.45 -3.31 13.12
C ILE A 43 -6.86 -3.31 13.69
N GLU A 44 -7.30 -2.16 14.17
CA GLU A 44 -8.62 -1.96 14.73
C GLU A 44 -9.71 -2.00 13.63
N ASP A 45 -10.96 -2.09 14.03
CA ASP A 45 -12.07 -1.93 13.11
C ASP A 45 -12.20 -0.45 12.72
N PHE A 46 -12.44 -0.20 11.44
CA PHE A 46 -12.64 1.14 10.90
C PHE A 46 -14.14 1.44 10.78
N PRO A 47 -14.78 2.07 11.78
CA PRO A 47 -16.18 2.39 11.72
C PRO A 47 -16.50 3.35 10.57
N ASN A 48 -17.68 3.18 9.98
CA ASN A 48 -18.20 4.11 8.99
C ASN A 48 -18.83 5.32 9.70
N GLN A 49 -18.19 6.47 9.62
CA GLN A 49 -18.63 7.77 10.13
C GLN A 49 -19.05 8.74 9.01
N ALA A 50 -19.09 8.27 7.77
CA ALA A 50 -19.54 9.08 6.65
C ALA A 50 -21.04 9.40 6.75
N PRO A 51 -21.48 10.55 6.21
CA PRO A 51 -22.92 10.92 6.21
C PRO A 51 -23.81 9.92 5.49
N LEU A 52 -23.31 9.33 4.41
CA LEU A 52 -23.99 8.23 3.70
C LEU A 52 -23.49 6.89 4.22
N VAL A 53 -24.42 6.01 4.54
CA VAL A 53 -24.12 4.73 5.16
C VAL A 53 -24.28 3.61 4.14
N TYR A 54 -23.19 2.89 3.90
CA TYR A 54 -23.20 1.57 3.25
C TYR A 54 -22.77 0.54 4.30
N PRO A 55 -23.70 -0.21 4.90
CA PRO A 55 -23.42 -1.04 6.08
C PRO A 55 -22.25 -2.03 5.92
N PRO A 56 -22.03 -2.69 4.76
CA PRO A 56 -20.92 -3.62 4.61
C PRO A 56 -19.53 -2.96 4.57
N LEU A 57 -19.46 -1.65 4.30
CA LEU A 57 -18.20 -0.95 3.98
C LEU A 57 -17.14 -1.06 5.08
N SER A 58 -17.54 -0.89 6.34
CA SER A 58 -16.63 -0.97 7.50
C SER A 58 -15.97 -2.35 7.61
N GLN A 59 -16.77 -3.40 7.49
CA GLN A 59 -16.27 -4.77 7.55
C GLN A 59 -15.38 -5.08 6.35
N MET A 60 -15.84 -4.77 5.13
CA MET A 60 -15.08 -5.00 3.90
C MET A 60 -13.71 -4.33 3.95
N PHE A 61 -13.65 -3.07 4.37
CA PHE A 61 -12.41 -2.32 4.48
C PHE A 61 -11.47 -2.90 5.55
N SER A 62 -11.98 -3.15 6.76
CA SER A 62 -11.18 -3.64 7.88
C SER A 62 -10.59 -5.03 7.59
N GLU A 63 -11.39 -5.93 7.02
CA GLU A 63 -10.94 -7.27 6.62
C GLU A 63 -9.89 -7.19 5.51
N ARG A 64 -10.10 -6.34 4.49
CA ARG A 64 -9.16 -6.19 3.38
C ARG A 64 -7.81 -5.61 3.86
N LEU A 65 -7.83 -4.66 4.79
CA LEU A 65 -6.62 -4.09 5.38
C LEU A 65 -5.85 -5.14 6.19
N ARG A 66 -6.52 -5.93 7.03
CA ARG A 66 -5.91 -7.04 7.77
C ARG A 66 -5.32 -8.09 6.84
N ASP A 67 -6.02 -8.44 5.77
CA ASP A 67 -5.54 -9.39 4.77
C ASP A 67 -4.29 -8.88 4.03
N GLN A 68 -4.23 -7.60 3.72
CA GLN A 68 -3.07 -6.99 3.08
C GLN A 68 -1.83 -7.14 3.96
N PHE A 69 -1.92 -6.81 5.24
CA PHE A 69 -0.81 -6.96 6.18
C PHE A 69 -0.40 -8.42 6.37
N ARG A 70 -1.37 -9.32 6.52
CA ARG A 70 -1.11 -10.76 6.71
C ARG A 70 -0.40 -11.40 5.53
N ARG A 71 -0.73 -10.99 4.29
CA ARG A 71 -0.14 -11.58 3.07
C ARG A 71 1.21 -10.98 2.72
N ASN A 72 1.43 -9.71 3.03
CA ASN A 72 2.59 -8.96 2.54
C ASN A 72 3.63 -8.64 3.62
N THR A 73 3.39 -9.06 4.86
CA THR A 73 4.35 -8.92 5.96
C THR A 73 4.55 -10.23 6.71
N ARG A 74 5.56 -10.26 7.59
CA ARG A 74 5.81 -11.35 8.54
C ARG A 74 5.30 -11.01 9.94
N LEU A 75 4.46 -9.96 10.05
CA LEU A 75 3.92 -9.51 11.32
C LEU A 75 2.83 -10.47 11.78
N GLU A 76 2.83 -10.79 13.07
CA GLU A 76 1.78 -11.54 13.70
C GLU A 76 0.62 -10.60 14.09
N PRO A 77 -0.62 -10.85 13.61
CA PRO A 77 -1.76 -10.04 13.98
C PRO A 77 -2.15 -10.34 15.44
N VAL A 78 -2.24 -9.27 16.25
CA VAL A 78 -2.70 -9.34 17.65
C VAL A 78 -3.86 -8.37 17.85
N GLN A 79 -4.73 -8.67 18.84
CA GLN A 79 -5.93 -7.86 19.07
C GLN A 79 -5.62 -6.50 19.71
N THR A 80 -4.61 -6.46 20.59
CA THR A 80 -4.23 -5.24 21.32
C THR A 80 -2.72 -5.19 21.54
N ASN A 81 -2.19 -3.97 21.72
CA ASN A 81 -0.79 -3.73 22.08
C ASN A 81 0.24 -4.34 21.10
N GLY A 82 -0.05 -4.33 19.80
CA GLY A 82 0.95 -4.67 18.79
C GLY A 82 2.08 -3.63 18.74
N ASP A 83 3.25 -4.05 18.20
CA ASP A 83 4.37 -3.13 17.96
C ASP A 83 3.99 -2.05 16.94
N LEU A 84 3.12 -2.40 16.00
CA LEU A 84 2.45 -1.47 15.08
C LEU A 84 0.95 -1.44 15.40
N VAL A 85 0.37 -0.25 15.44
CA VAL A 85 -1.07 -0.06 15.68
C VAL A 85 -1.63 0.81 14.56
N LEU A 86 -2.68 0.33 13.90
CA LEU A 86 -3.48 1.07 12.93
C LEU A 86 -4.89 1.24 13.48
N GLU A 87 -5.34 2.48 13.56
CA GLU A 87 -6.70 2.86 13.96
C GLU A 87 -7.24 3.96 13.05
N GLY A 88 -8.55 4.09 12.95
CA GLY A 88 -9.14 5.13 12.12
C GLY A 88 -10.62 4.95 11.87
N ALA A 89 -11.13 5.69 10.90
CA ALA A 89 -12.53 5.64 10.49
C ALA A 89 -12.69 5.98 9.01
N ILE A 90 -13.73 5.45 8.38
CA ILE A 90 -14.21 5.91 7.09
C ILE A 90 -14.99 7.20 7.32
N VAL A 91 -14.50 8.31 6.77
CA VAL A 91 -15.05 9.65 7.02
C VAL A 91 -15.75 10.26 5.81
N GLY A 92 -15.59 9.67 4.62
CA GLY A 92 -16.25 10.08 3.40
C GLY A 92 -16.75 8.90 2.58
N TYR A 93 -17.96 9.04 2.07
CA TYR A 93 -18.63 8.15 1.12
C TYR A 93 -19.55 9.02 0.29
N GLU A 94 -19.10 9.43 -0.88
CA GLU A 94 -19.71 10.54 -1.60
C GLU A 94 -19.92 10.22 -3.08
N LEU A 95 -21.04 10.71 -3.61
CA LEU A 95 -21.35 10.69 -5.04
C LEU A 95 -21.40 12.14 -5.52
N THR A 96 -20.50 12.50 -6.44
CA THR A 96 -20.42 13.85 -7.00
C THR A 96 -20.69 13.81 -8.50
N PRO A 97 -21.81 14.42 -8.99
CA PRO A 97 -22.02 14.58 -10.42
C PRO A 97 -20.90 15.41 -11.06
N MET A 98 -20.41 14.95 -12.21
CA MET A 98 -19.38 15.64 -12.96
C MET A 98 -20.03 16.58 -13.99
N ALA A 99 -19.40 17.73 -14.24
CA ALA A 99 -19.86 18.61 -15.31
C ALA A 99 -19.67 17.91 -16.68
N MET A 100 -20.70 17.96 -17.52
CA MET A 100 -20.60 17.46 -18.88
C MET A 100 -19.58 18.31 -19.67
N GLN A 101 -18.60 17.67 -20.29
CA GLN A 101 -17.77 18.31 -21.30
C GLN A 101 -18.57 18.42 -22.61
N GLU A 102 -18.31 19.43 -23.43
CA GLU A 102 -19.07 19.69 -24.67
C GLU A 102 -19.11 18.50 -25.63
N ASP A 103 -18.14 17.60 -25.56
CA ASP A 103 -18.03 16.40 -26.39
C ASP A 103 -18.40 15.08 -25.66
N ALA A 104 -18.89 15.15 -24.43
CA ALA A 104 -19.21 13.94 -23.65
C ALA A 104 -20.53 13.31 -24.09
N LEU A 105 -20.48 12.03 -24.44
CA LEU A 105 -21.65 11.23 -24.86
C LEU A 105 -22.59 10.89 -23.70
N SER A 106 -22.13 10.95 -22.45
CA SER A 106 -22.91 10.68 -21.24
C SER A 106 -22.45 11.51 -20.04
N ALA A 107 -23.37 11.75 -19.10
CA ALA A 107 -23.04 12.34 -17.80
C ALA A 107 -22.28 11.32 -16.95
N MET A 108 -21.24 11.77 -16.24
CA MET A 108 -20.44 10.95 -15.33
C MET A 108 -20.70 11.34 -13.89
N THR A 109 -20.63 10.36 -13.01
CA THR A 109 -20.67 10.56 -11.56
C THR A 109 -19.38 10.01 -10.97
N ARG A 110 -18.77 10.75 -10.03
CA ARG A 110 -17.59 10.31 -9.28
C ARG A 110 -18.04 9.75 -7.93
N PHE A 111 -17.68 8.53 -7.67
CA PHE A 111 -17.80 7.91 -6.35
C PHE A 111 -16.47 8.01 -5.62
N THR A 112 -16.50 8.49 -4.37
CA THR A 112 -15.31 8.74 -3.55
C THR A 112 -15.46 8.12 -2.18
N ILE A 113 -14.42 7.41 -1.73
CA ILE A 113 -14.28 6.94 -0.35
C ILE A 113 -13.07 7.63 0.28
N THR A 114 -13.24 8.13 1.51
CA THR A 114 -12.21 8.79 2.28
C THR A 114 -12.06 8.13 3.64
N VAL A 115 -10.82 7.76 3.99
CA VAL A 115 -10.48 7.13 5.27
C VAL A 115 -9.47 7.98 6.01
N ARG A 116 -9.70 8.22 7.30
CA ARG A 116 -8.74 8.86 8.20
C ARG A 116 -8.06 7.79 9.01
N VAL A 117 -6.73 7.78 9.02
CA VAL A 117 -5.90 6.76 9.65
C VAL A 117 -4.89 7.39 10.58
N SER A 118 -4.74 6.81 11.77
CA SER A 118 -3.60 7.02 12.65
C SER A 118 -2.78 5.74 12.68
N TYR A 119 -1.49 5.88 12.55
CA TYR A 119 -0.51 4.81 12.60
C TYR A 119 0.50 5.08 13.68
N THR A 120 0.64 4.16 14.62
CA THR A 120 1.60 4.24 15.71
C THR A 120 2.61 3.11 15.57
N ASN A 121 3.88 3.47 15.51
CA ASN A 121 5.00 2.54 15.58
C ASN A 121 5.65 2.67 16.95
N MET A 122 5.43 1.68 17.83
CA MET A 122 5.91 1.69 19.22
C MET A 122 7.43 1.56 19.33
N VAL A 123 8.10 1.10 18.26
CA VAL A 123 9.55 0.87 18.21
C VAL A 123 10.27 2.07 17.58
N GLU A 124 9.65 2.68 16.57
CA GLU A 124 10.20 3.79 15.79
C GLU A 124 9.17 4.93 15.70
N GLU A 125 8.99 5.67 16.81
CA GLU A 125 7.96 6.73 16.95
C GLU A 125 7.98 7.75 15.79
N LYS A 126 9.15 8.04 15.22
CA LYS A 126 9.31 8.99 14.12
C LYS A 126 8.57 8.59 12.85
N LYS A 127 8.22 7.32 12.69
CA LYS A 127 7.45 6.78 11.57
C LYS A 127 5.94 6.86 11.81
N SER A 128 5.52 7.23 13.01
CA SER A 128 4.12 7.38 13.37
C SER A 128 3.49 8.62 12.74
N PHE A 129 2.21 8.54 12.41
CA PHE A 129 1.40 9.68 11.99
C PHE A 129 -0.01 9.58 12.57
N SER A 130 -0.65 10.73 12.78
CA SER A 130 -2.00 10.79 13.32
C SER A 130 -2.95 11.53 12.39
N GLY A 131 -4.15 10.97 12.18
CA GLY A 131 -5.23 11.60 11.44
C GLY A 131 -4.95 11.85 9.97
N ARG A 132 -4.04 11.10 9.34
CA ARG A 132 -3.75 11.23 7.90
C ARG A 132 -4.93 10.72 7.08
N THR A 133 -5.30 11.50 6.08
CA THR A 133 -6.43 11.18 5.20
C THR A 133 -5.95 10.52 3.91
N PHE A 134 -6.61 9.43 3.55
CA PHE A 134 -6.44 8.72 2.29
C PHE A 134 -7.75 8.75 1.52
N THR A 135 -7.68 9.01 0.23
CA THR A 135 -8.87 9.16 -0.62
C THR A 135 -8.68 8.36 -1.91
N SER A 136 -9.71 7.65 -2.31
CA SER A 136 -9.78 7.00 -3.61
C SER A 136 -11.11 7.32 -4.27
N SER A 137 -11.12 7.45 -5.60
CA SER A 137 -12.31 7.77 -6.36
C SER A 137 -12.34 7.08 -7.71
N GLN A 138 -13.55 6.71 -8.15
CA GLN A 138 -13.84 6.10 -9.45
C GLN A 138 -14.98 6.82 -10.12
N GLU A 139 -14.87 7.03 -11.43
CA GLU A 139 -15.94 7.62 -12.23
C GLU A 139 -16.74 6.52 -12.92
N PHE A 140 -18.05 6.71 -12.99
CA PHE A 140 -18.95 5.80 -13.67
C PHE A 140 -20.03 6.55 -14.46
N ASP A 141 -20.60 5.92 -15.48
CA ASP A 141 -21.67 6.48 -16.29
C ASP A 141 -22.94 6.63 -15.44
N SER A 142 -23.48 7.86 -15.35
CA SER A 142 -24.67 8.20 -14.56
C SER A 142 -25.95 7.49 -15.05
N ASN A 143 -25.94 6.86 -16.23
CA ASN A 143 -27.03 6.03 -16.69
C ASN A 143 -27.09 4.67 -15.98
N ASN A 144 -26.01 4.23 -15.35
CA ASN A 144 -25.99 3.03 -14.53
C ASN A 144 -26.61 3.30 -13.16
N LEU A 145 -27.48 2.39 -12.71
CA LEU A 145 -27.99 2.47 -11.34
C LEU A 145 -26.85 2.19 -10.36
N PHE A 146 -26.54 3.15 -9.50
CA PHE A 146 -25.45 3.01 -8.54
C PHE A 146 -25.59 1.77 -7.64
N SER A 147 -26.83 1.43 -7.25
CA SER A 147 -27.10 0.21 -6.45
C SER A 147 -26.57 -1.08 -7.07
N ASP A 148 -26.53 -1.15 -8.40
CA ASP A 148 -26.14 -2.38 -9.12
C ASP A 148 -24.62 -2.52 -9.25
N ILE A 149 -23.90 -1.39 -9.22
CA ILE A 149 -22.45 -1.33 -9.39
C ILE A 149 -21.71 -0.97 -8.09
N GLN A 150 -22.43 -0.56 -7.06
CA GLN A 150 -21.90 -0.04 -5.80
C GLN A 150 -20.88 -0.97 -5.14
N GLU A 151 -21.20 -2.26 -5.05
CA GLU A 151 -20.30 -3.24 -4.42
C GLU A 151 -18.99 -3.41 -5.19
N GLY A 152 -19.08 -3.48 -6.53
CA GLY A 152 -17.90 -3.57 -7.40
C GLY A 152 -16.99 -2.36 -7.25
N LEU A 153 -17.56 -1.16 -7.38
CA LEU A 153 -16.82 0.09 -7.21
C LEU A 153 -16.24 0.24 -5.81
N ALA A 154 -17.00 -0.13 -4.76
CA ALA A 154 -16.50 -0.08 -3.39
C ALA A 154 -15.29 -1.01 -3.19
N ASN A 155 -15.31 -2.22 -3.75
CA ASN A 155 -14.16 -3.14 -3.69
C ASN A 155 -12.91 -2.54 -4.35
N GLU A 156 -13.05 -1.94 -5.55
CA GLU A 156 -11.92 -1.32 -6.25
C GLU A 156 -11.32 -0.16 -5.43
N LEU A 157 -12.16 0.71 -4.87
CA LEU A 157 -11.70 1.83 -4.05
C LEU A 157 -11.07 1.37 -2.72
N ILE A 158 -11.61 0.31 -2.11
CA ILE A 158 -11.02 -0.30 -0.91
C ILE A 158 -9.64 -0.86 -1.22
N ASP A 159 -9.47 -1.57 -2.34
CA ASP A 159 -8.18 -2.13 -2.72
C ASP A 159 -7.12 -1.05 -2.93
N ASP A 160 -7.49 0.06 -3.56
CA ASP A 160 -6.59 1.20 -3.75
C ASP A 160 -6.25 1.89 -2.41
N LEU A 161 -7.24 2.16 -1.55
CA LEU A 161 -7.03 2.75 -0.22
C LEU A 161 -6.14 1.88 0.66
N VAL A 162 -6.40 0.59 0.70
CA VAL A 162 -5.60 -0.38 1.47
C VAL A 162 -4.15 -0.39 0.99
N LYS A 163 -3.92 -0.34 -0.31
CA LYS A 163 -2.58 -0.25 -0.88
C LYS A 163 -1.89 1.06 -0.51
N GLN A 164 -2.58 2.21 -0.60
CA GLN A 164 -2.04 3.51 -0.20
C GLN A 164 -1.65 3.51 1.29
N ILE A 165 -2.50 2.98 2.17
CA ILE A 165 -2.25 2.92 3.62
C ILE A 165 -1.08 1.98 3.91
N PHE A 166 -1.06 0.80 3.29
CA PHE A 166 0.02 -0.17 3.43
C PHE A 166 1.37 0.44 3.04
N ASN A 167 1.44 1.10 1.89
CA ASN A 167 2.66 1.75 1.43
C ASN A 167 3.11 2.86 2.39
N ALA A 168 2.17 3.64 2.91
CA ALA A 168 2.48 4.73 3.84
C ALA A 168 2.94 4.26 5.23
N THR A 169 2.73 2.99 5.59
CA THR A 169 3.05 2.43 6.92
C THR A 169 4.22 1.46 6.90
N VAL A 170 4.36 0.70 5.82
CA VAL A 170 5.32 -0.42 5.71
C VAL A 170 6.43 -0.12 4.73
N GLU A 171 6.13 0.58 3.64
CA GLU A 171 7.10 0.97 2.63
C GLU A 171 7.50 2.43 2.90
N ASP A 172 8.66 2.62 3.50
CA ASP A 172 9.26 3.94 3.72
C ASP A 172 9.86 4.42 2.38
N TRP A 173 9.28 5.46 1.82
CA TRP A 173 9.77 6.16 0.61
C TRP A 173 10.70 7.31 1.00
#